data_0b9a76f434e05249864279d7929b68a9
#
_entry.id   0b9a76f434e05249864279d7929b68a9
#
_cell.length_a   1.000
_cell.length_b   1.000
_cell.length_c   1.000
_cell.angle_alpha   90.00
_cell.angle_beta   90.00
_cell.angle_gamma   90.00
#
_symmetry.space_group_name_H-M   'P 1'
#
loop_
_entity.id
_entity.type
_entity.pdbx_description
1 polymer ?
#
loop_
_entity_poly.entity_id
_entity_poly.type
_entity_poly.pdbx_seq_one_letter_code
_entity_poly.pdbx_strand_id
1 'polypeptide(L)'
;MEGKETEIDKNMMERIVDPMIHLMRNAIDHGIEKPDEREKVGKDAEGNIYVRAYHRGGAIIIEIRDDGKGINPEIILSKAIEKNIVSEDNTLTESEVFDLIFAAGFSTAAEITDISGRGVGMDVVKHNIKDIGGSIEISSKVGEGTCFSIRLPLTLSIIDGQLFRIDD
;
A
#
# COMPACT_ATOMS: atom_id res chain seq x y z
N MET A 1 -14.24 23.42 -25.66
CA MET A 1 -13.24 23.34 -24.55
C MET A 1 -12.86 21.90 -24.42
N GLU A 2 -11.72 21.55 -25.00
CA GLU A 2 -11.20 20.20 -25.05
C GLU A 2 -10.70 19.82 -23.65
N GLY A 3 -11.29 18.79 -23.06
CA GLY A 3 -10.74 18.14 -21.92
C GLY A 3 -9.43 17.45 -22.35
N LYS A 4 -8.29 17.95 -21.90
CA LYS A 4 -7.03 17.22 -22.00
C LYS A 4 -7.23 15.96 -21.17
N GLU A 5 -7.39 14.83 -21.85
CA GLU A 5 -7.26 13.51 -21.25
C GLU A 5 -5.88 13.47 -20.59
N THR A 6 -5.86 13.31 -19.30
CA THR A 6 -4.61 13.15 -18.57
C THR A 6 -4.12 11.75 -18.92
N GLU A 7 -3.23 11.64 -19.89
CA GLU A 7 -2.54 10.40 -20.21
C GLU A 7 -1.66 10.08 -19.00
N ILE A 8 -2.12 9.12 -18.20
CA ILE A 8 -1.24 8.46 -17.24
C ILE A 8 -0.22 7.71 -18.09
N ASP A 9 1.06 7.97 -17.85
CA ASP A 9 2.12 7.28 -18.58
C ASP A 9 1.90 5.76 -18.47
N LYS A 10 1.89 5.10 -19.62
CA LYS A 10 1.70 3.64 -19.73
C LYS A 10 2.68 2.89 -18.82
N ASN A 11 3.93 3.36 -18.73
CA ASN A 11 4.94 2.78 -17.85
C ASN A 11 4.56 2.87 -16.37
N MET A 12 3.95 4.00 -15.94
CA MET A 12 3.47 4.17 -14.57
C MET A 12 2.31 3.21 -14.29
N MET A 13 1.38 3.06 -15.24
CA MET A 13 0.26 2.11 -15.10
C MET A 13 0.74 0.67 -15.01
N GLU A 14 1.70 0.26 -15.83
CA GLU A 14 2.26 -1.09 -15.79
C GLU A 14 2.96 -1.36 -14.45
N ARG A 15 3.64 -0.37 -13.87
CA ARG A 15 4.38 -0.51 -12.60
C ARG A 15 3.49 -0.49 -11.37
N ILE A 16 2.28 0.08 -11.42
CA ILE A 16 1.36 0.12 -10.29
C ILE A 16 0.51 -1.15 -10.17
N VAL A 17 0.33 -1.90 -11.26
CA VAL A 17 -0.53 -3.09 -11.27
C VAL A 17 -0.04 -4.16 -10.29
N ASP A 18 1.25 -4.47 -10.27
CA ASP A 18 1.82 -5.49 -9.37
C ASP A 18 1.64 -5.12 -7.89
N PRO A 19 1.97 -3.88 -7.43
CA PRO A 19 1.61 -3.40 -6.10
C PRO A 19 0.13 -3.56 -5.76
N MET A 20 -0.78 -3.15 -6.67
CA MET A 20 -2.22 -3.25 -6.43
C MET A 20 -2.68 -4.71 -6.27
N ILE A 21 -2.21 -5.62 -7.14
CA ILE A 21 -2.52 -7.05 -7.05
C ILE A 21 -2.06 -7.60 -5.68
N HIS A 22 -0.86 -7.20 -5.23
CA HIS A 22 -0.34 -7.64 -3.94
C HIS A 22 -1.20 -7.14 -2.77
N LEU A 23 -1.62 -5.87 -2.79
CA LEU A 23 -2.50 -5.30 -1.77
C LEU A 23 -3.86 -5.99 -1.74
N MET A 24 -4.47 -6.24 -2.92
CA MET A 24 -5.75 -6.97 -3.01
C MET A 24 -5.61 -8.40 -2.49
N ARG A 25 -4.50 -9.09 -2.82
CA ARG A 25 -4.23 -10.42 -2.28
C ARG A 25 -4.11 -10.40 -0.76
N ASN A 26 -3.39 -9.44 -0.19
CA ASN A 26 -3.29 -9.29 1.27
C ASN A 26 -4.66 -9.06 1.92
N ALA A 27 -5.53 -8.28 1.29
CA ALA A 27 -6.89 -8.10 1.78
C ALA A 27 -7.67 -9.42 1.78
N ILE A 28 -7.57 -10.25 0.72
CA ILE A 28 -8.26 -11.55 0.62
C ILE A 28 -7.68 -12.55 1.62
N ASP A 29 -6.36 -12.70 1.64
CA ASP A 29 -5.71 -13.79 2.38
C ASP A 29 -5.62 -13.51 3.88
N HIS A 30 -5.49 -12.24 4.26
CA HIS A 30 -5.19 -11.82 5.63
C HIS A 30 -6.16 -10.81 6.23
N GLY A 31 -6.83 -10.00 5.40
CA GLY A 31 -7.75 -8.95 5.84
C GLY A 31 -9.15 -9.49 6.14
N ILE A 32 -9.75 -10.16 5.17
CA ILE A 32 -11.12 -10.64 5.25
C ILE A 32 -11.20 -11.92 6.08
N GLU A 33 -12.10 -11.93 7.06
CA GLU A 33 -12.37 -13.10 7.90
C GLU A 33 -13.17 -14.15 7.12
N LYS A 34 -13.12 -15.40 7.58
CA LYS A 34 -13.96 -16.47 7.06
C LYS A 34 -15.45 -16.18 7.32
N PRO A 35 -16.38 -16.68 6.49
CA PRO A 35 -17.81 -16.42 6.63
C PRO A 35 -18.33 -16.63 8.05
N ASP A 36 -18.01 -17.77 8.67
CA ASP A 36 -18.44 -18.09 10.04
C ASP A 36 -17.90 -17.13 11.11
N GLU A 37 -16.72 -16.54 10.89
CA GLU A 37 -16.10 -15.56 11.78
C GLU A 37 -16.77 -14.20 11.62
N ARG A 38 -17.11 -13.82 10.39
CA ARG A 38 -17.81 -12.58 10.06
C ARG A 38 -19.19 -12.55 10.68
N GLU A 39 -19.97 -13.63 10.51
CA GLU A 39 -21.32 -13.74 11.09
C GLU A 39 -21.32 -13.65 12.63
N LYS A 40 -20.31 -14.23 13.29
CA LYS A 40 -20.17 -14.14 14.76
C LYS A 40 -20.00 -12.72 15.28
N VAL A 41 -19.42 -11.83 14.47
CA VAL A 41 -19.24 -10.42 14.83
C VAL A 41 -20.29 -9.50 14.20
N GLY A 42 -21.35 -10.07 13.60
CA GLY A 42 -22.47 -9.33 13.03
C GLY A 42 -22.22 -8.71 11.67
N LYS A 43 -21.22 -9.20 10.94
CA LYS A 43 -20.98 -8.82 9.54
C LYS A 43 -21.68 -9.80 8.59
N ASP A 44 -21.88 -9.36 7.35
CA ASP A 44 -22.32 -10.26 6.28
C ASP A 44 -21.29 -11.37 6.04
N ALA A 45 -21.74 -12.57 5.67
CA ALA A 45 -20.87 -13.72 5.39
C ALA A 45 -19.89 -13.41 4.24
N GLU A 46 -20.31 -12.58 3.30
CA GLU A 46 -19.51 -12.12 2.16
C GLU A 46 -18.67 -10.90 2.54
N GLY A 47 -17.33 -10.98 2.32
CA GLY A 47 -16.42 -9.87 2.50
C GLY A 47 -16.28 -9.05 1.21
N ASN A 48 -16.02 -7.76 1.33
CA ASN A 48 -15.96 -6.84 0.23
C ASN A 48 -14.59 -6.16 0.13
N ILE A 49 -14.11 -6.00 -1.12
CA ILE A 49 -12.96 -5.16 -1.44
C ILE A 49 -13.41 -4.07 -2.41
N TYR A 50 -13.15 -2.84 -2.05
CA TYR A 50 -13.48 -1.65 -2.83
C TYR A 50 -12.21 -1.05 -3.41
N VAL A 51 -12.21 -0.79 -4.72
CA VAL A 51 -11.13 -0.07 -5.40
C VAL A 51 -11.70 1.23 -5.95
N ARG A 52 -11.08 2.35 -5.59
CA ARG A 52 -11.45 3.69 -6.07
C ARG A 52 -10.22 4.39 -6.61
N ALA A 53 -10.41 5.14 -7.69
CA ALA A 53 -9.39 6.04 -8.21
C ALA A 53 -10.00 7.40 -8.48
N TYR A 54 -9.33 8.48 -8.04
CA TYR A 54 -9.79 9.84 -8.24
C TYR A 54 -8.64 10.85 -8.22
N HIS A 55 -8.90 12.03 -8.73
CA HIS A 55 -7.93 13.13 -8.75
C HIS A 55 -8.09 14.00 -7.51
N ARG A 56 -7.00 14.30 -6.83
CA ARG A 56 -6.97 15.21 -5.69
C ARG A 56 -5.63 15.95 -5.60
N GLY A 57 -5.69 17.30 -5.61
CA GLY A 57 -4.51 18.14 -5.37
C GLY A 57 -3.33 17.87 -6.32
N GLY A 58 -3.58 17.73 -7.62
CA GLY A 58 -2.54 17.48 -8.61
C GLY A 58 -1.94 16.07 -8.57
N ALA A 59 -2.64 15.13 -7.94
CA ALA A 59 -2.25 13.72 -7.86
C ALA A 59 -3.44 12.81 -8.16
N ILE A 60 -3.15 11.58 -8.57
CA ILE A 60 -4.11 10.49 -8.61
C ILE A 60 -4.02 9.76 -7.28
N ILE A 61 -5.17 9.56 -6.65
CA ILE A 61 -5.31 8.75 -5.44
C ILE A 61 -5.98 7.45 -5.83
N ILE A 62 -5.37 6.33 -5.46
CA ILE A 62 -5.95 5.00 -5.61
C ILE A 62 -6.14 4.42 -4.21
N GLU A 63 -7.37 4.10 -3.86
CA GLU A 63 -7.73 3.50 -2.58
C GLU A 63 -8.14 2.05 -2.81
N ILE A 64 -7.55 1.15 -2.03
CA ILE A 64 -7.93 -0.26 -1.93
C ILE A 64 -8.37 -0.49 -0.50
N ARG A 65 -9.66 -0.72 -0.30
CA ARG A 65 -10.27 -0.88 1.02
C ARG A 65 -10.96 -2.23 1.14
N ASP A 66 -10.72 -2.93 2.22
CA ASP A 66 -11.49 -4.10 2.64
C ASP A 66 -12.40 -3.77 3.84
N ASP A 67 -13.40 -4.60 4.07
CA ASP A 67 -14.29 -4.58 5.24
C ASP A 67 -13.95 -5.72 6.22
N GLY A 68 -12.68 -6.15 6.22
CA GLY A 68 -12.19 -7.26 7.02
C GLY A 68 -11.98 -6.94 8.50
N LYS A 69 -11.16 -7.75 9.17
CA LYS A 69 -10.88 -7.63 10.61
C LYS A 69 -10.09 -6.39 11.01
N GLY A 70 -9.50 -5.68 10.03
CA GLY A 70 -8.60 -4.58 10.29
C GLY A 70 -7.25 -5.04 10.86
N ILE A 71 -6.40 -4.08 11.15
CA ILE A 71 -5.05 -4.27 11.69
C ILE A 71 -5.02 -3.71 13.10
N ASN A 72 -4.58 -4.52 14.07
CA ASN A 72 -4.36 -4.06 15.43
C ASN A 72 -2.95 -3.44 15.54
N PRO A 73 -2.82 -2.12 15.84
CA PRO A 73 -1.54 -1.44 15.94
C PRO A 73 -0.66 -2.01 17.07
N GLU A 74 -1.24 -2.49 18.16
CA GLU A 74 -0.49 -3.08 19.27
C GLU A 74 0.24 -4.37 18.84
N ILE A 75 -0.40 -5.20 18.00
CA ILE A 75 0.21 -6.41 17.45
C ILE A 75 1.34 -6.05 16.49
N ILE A 76 1.17 -5.02 15.67
CA ILE A 76 2.22 -4.53 14.77
C ILE A 76 3.42 -4.06 15.58
N LEU A 77 3.18 -3.23 16.58
CA LEU A 77 4.24 -2.68 17.43
C LEU A 77 5.00 -3.79 18.18
N SER A 78 4.28 -4.74 18.80
CA SER A 78 4.91 -5.88 19.49
C SER A 78 5.81 -6.69 18.55
N LYS A 79 5.35 -7.00 17.34
CA LYS A 79 6.16 -7.70 16.33
C LYS A 79 7.37 -6.89 15.88
N ALA A 80 7.24 -5.58 15.75
CA ALA A 80 8.35 -4.72 15.36
C ALA A 80 9.44 -4.67 16.44
N ILE A 81 9.06 -4.65 17.71
CA ILE A 81 9.96 -4.72 18.86
C ILE A 81 10.65 -6.09 18.89
N GLU A 82 9.90 -7.18 18.79
CA GLU A 82 10.44 -8.56 18.77
C GLU A 82 11.49 -8.74 17.66
N LYS A 83 11.27 -8.09 16.51
CA LYS A 83 12.18 -8.12 15.36
C LYS A 83 13.32 -7.09 15.43
N ASN A 84 13.41 -6.31 16.51
CA ASN A 84 14.37 -5.22 16.68
C ASN A 84 14.31 -4.14 15.58
N ILE A 85 13.13 -3.93 15.00
CA ILE A 85 12.87 -2.86 14.03
C ILE A 85 12.73 -1.52 14.77
N VAL A 86 12.09 -1.54 15.96
CA VAL A 86 11.94 -0.39 16.86
C VAL A 86 12.29 -0.78 18.28
N SER A 87 12.71 0.19 19.11
CA SER A 87 12.98 -0.01 20.54
C SER A 87 11.67 -0.02 21.35
N GLU A 88 11.72 -0.57 22.57
CA GLU A 88 10.58 -0.56 23.51
C GLU A 88 10.20 0.87 23.94
N ASP A 89 11.16 1.77 24.06
CA ASP A 89 10.98 3.17 24.47
C ASP A 89 10.49 4.08 23.33
N ASN A 90 9.83 3.51 22.30
CA ASN A 90 9.34 4.30 21.18
C ASN A 90 8.13 5.15 21.57
N THR A 91 7.93 6.27 20.84
CA THR A 91 6.80 7.19 20.98
C THR A 91 6.05 7.36 19.66
N LEU A 92 5.92 6.25 18.90
CA LEU A 92 5.31 6.25 17.59
C LEU A 92 3.82 6.57 17.66
N THR A 93 3.35 7.38 16.73
CA THR A 93 1.93 7.58 16.47
C THR A 93 1.34 6.32 15.80
N GLU A 94 0.02 6.17 15.82
CA GLU A 94 -0.66 5.04 15.19
C GLU A 94 -0.33 4.92 13.69
N SER A 95 -0.23 6.05 12.98
CA SER A 95 0.19 6.06 11.57
C SER A 95 1.61 5.56 11.38
N GLU A 96 2.55 5.95 12.24
CA GLU A 96 3.93 5.47 12.20
C GLU A 96 4.03 3.99 12.54
N VAL A 97 3.16 3.49 13.44
CA VAL A 97 3.06 2.06 13.72
C VAL A 97 2.59 1.29 12.49
N PHE A 98 1.58 1.76 11.76
CA PHE A 98 1.17 1.13 10.51
C PHE A 98 2.27 1.18 9.44
N ASP A 99 3.08 2.22 9.40
CA ASP A 99 4.21 2.33 8.48
C ASP A 99 5.28 1.24 8.69
N LEU A 100 5.36 0.64 9.89
CA LEU A 100 6.26 -0.48 10.19
C LEU A 100 5.94 -1.74 9.37
N ILE A 101 4.71 -1.88 8.87
CA ILE A 101 4.31 -2.98 7.97
C ILE A 101 5.18 -3.00 6.70
N PHE A 102 5.65 -1.82 6.28
CA PHE A 102 6.52 -1.65 5.13
C PHE A 102 8.01 -1.75 5.45
N ALA A 103 8.38 -1.95 6.71
CA ALA A 103 9.78 -2.08 7.08
C ALA A 103 10.36 -3.41 6.55
N ALA A 104 11.59 -3.35 6.06
CA ALA A 104 12.30 -4.55 5.61
C ALA A 104 12.37 -5.60 6.74
N GLY A 105 12.00 -6.83 6.44
CA GLY A 105 11.97 -7.92 7.41
C GLY A 105 10.77 -7.94 8.36
N PHE A 106 9.84 -6.98 8.27
CA PHE A 106 8.62 -6.99 9.08
C PHE A 106 7.70 -8.15 8.70
N SER A 107 7.40 -8.33 7.42
CA SER A 107 6.71 -9.52 6.92
C SER A 107 7.67 -10.70 6.93
N THR A 108 7.33 -11.75 7.67
CA THR A 108 8.08 -13.00 7.58
C THR A 108 7.76 -13.63 6.23
N ALA A 109 8.76 -13.78 5.39
CA ALA A 109 8.76 -14.62 4.20
C ALA A 109 8.60 -16.12 4.52
N ALA A 110 7.91 -16.48 5.62
CA ALA A 110 7.54 -17.84 5.94
C ALA A 110 6.33 -18.32 5.14
N GLU A 111 5.62 -17.42 4.48
CA GLU A 111 4.61 -17.73 3.48
C GLU A 111 5.08 -17.30 2.09
N ILE A 112 6.18 -17.90 1.64
CA ILE A 112 6.53 -17.98 0.21
C ILE A 112 5.47 -18.91 -0.40
N THR A 113 4.30 -18.39 -0.71
CA THR A 113 3.42 -19.10 -1.63
C THR A 113 4.04 -18.96 -3.02
N ASP A 114 4.53 -20.07 -3.51
CA ASP A 114 5.33 -20.37 -4.70
C ASP A 114 4.65 -20.04 -6.06
N ILE A 115 3.77 -19.04 -6.15
CA ILE A 115 3.03 -18.77 -7.41
C ILE A 115 3.62 -17.60 -8.22
N SER A 116 4.57 -16.81 -7.65
CA SER A 116 5.20 -15.71 -8.40
C SER A 116 6.72 -15.70 -8.38
N GLY A 117 7.40 -16.68 -7.78
CA GLY A 117 8.87 -16.81 -7.83
C GLY A 117 9.70 -15.61 -7.33
N ARG A 118 9.05 -14.58 -6.82
CA ARG A 118 9.65 -13.41 -6.19
C ARG A 118 8.92 -13.19 -4.88
N GLY A 119 9.56 -13.47 -3.75
CA GLY A 119 9.03 -13.16 -2.41
C GLY A 119 8.79 -11.66 -2.28
N VAL A 120 7.62 -11.20 -2.71
CA VAL A 120 7.25 -9.79 -2.71
C VAL A 120 6.65 -9.45 -1.35
N GLY A 121 7.45 -8.81 -0.48
CA GLY A 121 6.98 -8.27 0.78
C GLY A 121 6.33 -6.87 0.62
N MET A 122 5.75 -6.37 1.71
CA MET A 122 5.17 -5.02 1.73
C MET A 122 6.22 -3.92 1.56
N ASP A 123 7.47 -4.18 1.93
CA ASP A 123 8.63 -3.33 1.67
C ASP A 123 8.87 -3.13 0.16
N VAL A 124 8.74 -4.19 -0.64
CA VAL A 124 8.84 -4.12 -2.11
C VAL A 124 7.68 -3.33 -2.70
N VAL A 125 6.46 -3.49 -2.16
CA VAL A 125 5.30 -2.68 -2.58
C VAL A 125 5.57 -1.19 -2.38
N LYS A 126 6.04 -0.79 -1.19
CA LYS A 126 6.38 0.61 -0.88
C LYS A 126 7.51 1.12 -1.78
N HIS A 127 8.53 0.30 -2.03
CA HIS A 127 9.65 0.63 -2.90
C HIS A 127 9.18 0.89 -4.34
N ASN A 128 8.39 -0.03 -4.93
CA ASN A 128 7.88 0.11 -6.30
C ASN A 128 7.01 1.36 -6.48
N ILE A 129 6.17 1.69 -5.48
CA ILE A 129 5.37 2.91 -5.49
C ILE A 129 6.25 4.15 -5.39
N LYS A 130 7.29 4.13 -4.56
CA LYS A 130 8.24 5.23 -4.42
C LYS A 130 9.06 5.46 -5.70
N ASP A 131 9.45 4.41 -6.41
CA ASP A 131 10.22 4.48 -7.66
C ASP A 131 9.47 5.17 -8.80
N ILE A 132 8.14 5.19 -8.75
CA ILE A 132 7.29 5.95 -9.68
C ILE A 132 6.90 7.33 -9.11
N GLY A 133 7.60 7.80 -8.08
CA GLY A 133 7.35 9.08 -7.44
C GLY A 133 6.10 9.14 -6.56
N GLY A 134 5.50 7.98 -6.26
CA GLY A 134 4.30 7.87 -5.43
C GLY A 134 4.59 7.70 -3.95
N SER A 135 3.53 7.70 -3.17
CA SER A 135 3.54 7.33 -1.76
C SER A 135 2.37 6.41 -1.44
N ILE A 136 2.49 5.64 -0.37
CA ILE A 136 1.44 4.75 0.14
C ILE A 136 1.24 5.00 1.62
N GLU A 137 -0.01 5.04 2.06
CA GLU A 137 -0.44 5.20 3.44
C GLU A 137 -1.42 4.09 3.80
N ILE A 138 -1.46 3.72 5.08
CA ILE A 138 -2.41 2.76 5.64
C ILE A 138 -3.29 3.47 6.66
N SER A 139 -4.58 3.23 6.57
CA SER A 139 -5.52 3.51 7.65
C SER A 139 -6.32 2.25 7.95
N SER A 140 -6.44 1.89 9.21
CA SER A 140 -7.14 0.67 9.59
C SER A 140 -7.82 0.86 10.94
N LYS A 141 -8.92 0.14 11.13
CA LYS A 141 -9.60 0.07 12.42
C LYS A 141 -10.03 -1.36 12.66
N VAL A 142 -9.71 -1.87 13.84
CA VAL A 142 -10.05 -3.24 14.23
C VAL A 142 -11.56 -3.45 14.11
N GLY A 143 -11.96 -4.50 13.41
CA GLY A 143 -13.35 -4.85 13.12
C GLY A 143 -13.98 -4.11 11.94
N GLU A 144 -13.37 -3.03 11.41
CA GLU A 144 -13.94 -2.23 10.32
C GLU A 144 -13.20 -2.38 8.99
N GLY A 145 -12.02 -3.01 9.00
CA GLY A 145 -11.22 -3.26 7.81
C GLY A 145 -10.00 -2.35 7.66
N THR A 146 -9.38 -2.40 6.49
CA THR A 146 -8.14 -1.67 6.16
C THR A 146 -8.30 -0.92 4.86
N CYS A 147 -7.69 0.24 4.75
CA CYS A 147 -7.60 1.03 3.54
C CYS A 147 -6.14 1.37 3.24
N PHE A 148 -5.66 0.95 2.08
CA PHE A 148 -4.40 1.39 1.50
C PHE A 148 -4.68 2.53 0.53
N SER A 149 -4.04 3.68 0.73
CA SER A 149 -4.16 4.86 -0.12
C SER A 149 -2.84 5.10 -0.83
N ILE A 150 -2.82 4.94 -2.15
CA ILE A 150 -1.68 5.20 -3.01
C ILE A 150 -1.87 6.57 -3.64
N ARG A 151 -0.86 7.44 -3.52
CA ARG A 151 -0.82 8.75 -4.15
C ARG A 151 0.23 8.75 -5.24
N LEU A 152 -0.18 9.06 -6.47
CA LEU A 152 0.70 9.18 -7.64
C LEU A 152 0.67 10.62 -8.15
N PRO A 153 1.84 11.26 -8.40
CA PRO A 153 1.87 12.59 -8.99
C PRO A 153 1.41 12.54 -10.45
N LEU A 154 0.65 13.55 -10.88
CA LEU A 154 0.25 13.71 -12.28
C LEU A 154 1.38 14.24 -13.17
N THR A 155 2.38 14.85 -12.58
CA THR A 155 3.54 15.38 -13.29
C THR A 155 4.69 14.40 -13.19
N LEU A 156 5.07 13.79 -14.29
CA LEU A 156 6.42 13.24 -14.45
C LEU A 156 7.38 14.41 -14.30
N SER A 157 8.20 14.40 -13.26
CA SER A 157 9.35 15.29 -13.19
C SER A 157 10.35 14.83 -14.25
N ILE A 158 10.17 15.25 -15.49
CA ILE A 158 11.22 15.17 -16.49
C ILE A 158 12.23 16.27 -16.12
N ILE A 159 13.22 15.92 -15.31
CA ILE A 159 14.42 16.71 -15.12
C ILE A 159 15.49 16.07 -16.02
N ASP A 160 15.29 16.11 -17.32
CA ASP A 160 16.37 16.01 -18.28
C ASP A 160 16.86 17.43 -18.59
N GLY A 161 17.73 17.94 -17.73
CA GLY A 161 18.49 19.14 -17.99
C GLY A 161 19.62 18.82 -18.98
N GLN A 162 19.42 19.09 -20.26
CA GLN A 162 20.55 19.13 -21.21
C GLN A 162 21.31 20.43 -21.00
N LEU A 163 22.54 20.34 -20.52
CA LEU A 163 23.49 21.43 -20.48
C LEU A 163 24.10 21.59 -21.87
N PHE A 164 23.69 22.64 -22.57
CA PHE A 164 24.38 23.04 -23.79
C PHE A 164 25.46 24.07 -23.42
N ARG A 165 26.71 23.77 -23.74
CA ARG A 165 27.84 24.72 -23.71
C ARG A 165 27.97 25.31 -25.10
N ILE A 166 27.75 26.62 -25.22
CA ILE A 166 28.05 27.38 -26.44
C ILE A 166 29.41 27.99 -26.21
N ASP A 167 30.42 27.53 -26.93
CA ASP A 167 31.74 28.18 -27.00
C ASP A 167 31.70 29.23 -28.12
N ASP A 168 32.16 30.47 -27.82
CA ASP A 168 32.37 31.57 -28.77
C ASP A 168 33.67 31.34 -29.58
#